data_596378b38f90f82497fc9db14a3021ff
#
_entry.id   596378b38f90f82497fc9db14a3021ff
#
_cell.length_a   1.000
_cell.length_b   1.000
_cell.length_c   1.000
_cell.angle_alpha   90.00
_cell.angle_beta   90.00
_cell.angle_gamma   90.00
#
_symmetry.space_group_name_H-M   'P 1'
#
loop_
_entity.id
_entity.type
_entity.pdbx_description
1 polymer ?
#
loop_
_entity_poly.entity_id
_entity_poly.type
_entity_poly.pdbx_seq_one_letter_code
_entity_poly.pdbx_strand_id
1 'polypeptide(L)'
;MAQHEKFYLNGTWQLKKADETLLCPVEIPGSVLSGLTEHGLLEDPFYRMNEYPTRELLKNDFIFSREFELKKEEGRVYALCCDGIDTVADIFINGMLIKHVDNMHLRYRILCTNVLKNGTNNITVKIHSAIAYVNEHVPAAGKEIHYTACGAMEGNQYIRKAHSMFGWDWGPQLPDMGIWRDIFIDSYEKAELSDLHIRQEHIDGKVFLSAETKVMLPEKAQDGEIAEAEYLVLPQSAESNARILKESVGNNDSTLAENADNLEVKITLQTPDGKQISFSDGKCLVEDPKLWWPNGYGAQPLYTVRAELFLGGEFLDAKELRIGLRTLTVSQEKDAWGEEFAFCINGVKIFAKGADYIPEDCIYSKITPERIYELLDTAVACHFNCIRIWGGGYYPADVFYDYCDEHGLIVWQDFMYACNVYELTEKLRESIIEETKDNAGRLRHHASLGLWCGNNEMESAWDLSLIHI
;
A
#
# COMPACT_ATOMS: atom_id res chain seq x y z
N MET A 1 5.98 -14.19 25.95
CA MET A 1 6.39 -13.86 24.56
C MET A 1 5.31 -12.95 24.01
N ALA A 2 5.62 -12.09 23.04
CA ALA A 2 4.60 -11.25 22.45
C ALA A 2 3.60 -12.12 21.68
N GLN A 3 2.31 -11.82 21.77
CA GLN A 3 1.25 -12.59 21.11
C GLN A 3 1.28 -12.38 19.59
N HIS A 4 1.73 -11.19 19.16
CA HIS A 4 1.92 -10.79 17.76
C HIS A 4 3.36 -10.29 17.57
N GLU A 5 4.08 -10.81 16.56
CA GLU A 5 5.49 -10.50 16.31
C GLU A 5 5.78 -10.40 14.82
N LYS A 6 6.64 -9.43 14.45
CA LYS A 6 7.18 -9.28 13.11
C LYS A 6 8.67 -9.61 13.10
N PHE A 7 9.05 -10.53 12.22
CA PHE A 7 10.45 -10.89 11.96
C PHE A 7 10.88 -10.37 10.59
N TYR A 8 11.62 -9.28 10.55
CA TYR A 8 12.05 -8.63 9.31
C TYR A 8 13.09 -9.47 8.57
N LEU A 9 12.86 -9.65 7.28
CA LEU A 9 13.79 -10.27 6.33
C LEU A 9 14.56 -9.23 5.51
N ASN A 10 14.44 -7.94 5.86
CA ASN A 10 15.26 -6.85 5.31
C ASN A 10 16.75 -7.07 5.56
N GLY A 11 17.60 -6.31 4.85
CA GLY A 11 19.05 -6.41 4.95
C GLY A 11 19.66 -7.19 3.79
N THR A 12 20.81 -7.82 4.00
CA THR A 12 21.60 -8.39 2.91
C THR A 12 21.00 -9.68 2.33
N TRP A 13 20.77 -9.69 1.02
CA TRP A 13 20.37 -10.83 0.21
C TRP A 13 21.42 -11.11 -0.87
N GLN A 14 21.30 -12.25 -1.54
CA GLN A 14 22.13 -12.61 -2.70
C GLN A 14 21.34 -12.35 -3.99
N LEU A 15 21.88 -11.48 -4.86
CA LEU A 15 21.36 -11.26 -6.21
C LEU A 15 22.05 -12.20 -7.19
N LYS A 16 21.28 -12.94 -7.97
CA LYS A 16 21.73 -13.93 -8.94
C LYS A 16 21.06 -13.75 -10.29
N LYS A 17 21.66 -14.26 -11.34
CA LYS A 17 21.00 -14.47 -12.65
C LYS A 17 20.02 -15.64 -12.58
N ALA A 18 19.19 -15.78 -13.63
CA ALA A 18 18.24 -16.88 -13.78
C ALA A 18 18.90 -18.28 -13.76
N ASP A 19 20.17 -18.39 -14.16
CA ASP A 19 20.98 -19.61 -14.12
C ASP A 19 21.65 -19.87 -12.76
N GLU A 20 21.23 -19.11 -11.72
CA GLU A 20 21.75 -19.11 -10.35
C GLU A 20 23.19 -18.60 -10.19
N THR A 21 23.82 -18.06 -11.25
CA THR A 21 25.12 -17.42 -11.14
C THR A 21 25.02 -16.21 -10.20
N LEU A 22 25.78 -16.23 -9.09
CA LEU A 22 25.86 -15.13 -8.13
C LEU A 22 26.48 -13.88 -8.78
N LEU A 23 25.82 -12.76 -8.62
CA LEU A 23 26.30 -11.45 -9.09
C LEU A 23 26.92 -10.65 -7.94
N CYS A 24 26.12 -10.30 -6.93
CA CYS A 24 26.55 -9.53 -5.77
C CYS A 24 25.57 -9.71 -4.59
N PRO A 25 25.95 -9.33 -3.38
CA PRO A 25 24.99 -9.05 -2.33
C PRO A 25 24.16 -7.81 -2.70
N VAL A 26 22.95 -7.71 -2.15
CA VAL A 26 22.05 -6.55 -2.32
C VAL A 26 21.32 -6.30 -1.00
N GLU A 27 21.23 -5.04 -0.58
CA GLU A 27 20.44 -4.66 0.57
C GLU A 27 18.96 -4.56 0.19
N ILE A 28 18.08 -5.18 1.01
CA ILE A 28 16.62 -5.12 0.86
C ILE A 28 16.05 -4.24 1.98
N PRO A 29 15.20 -3.25 1.66
CA PRO A 29 14.64 -2.88 0.34
C PRO A 29 15.68 -2.53 -0.70
N GLY A 30 15.54 -3.13 -1.89
CA GLY A 30 16.52 -3.01 -2.96
C GLY A 30 16.03 -3.52 -4.31
N SER A 31 16.88 -3.39 -5.32
CA SER A 31 16.56 -3.77 -6.70
C SER A 31 17.79 -4.28 -7.45
N VAL A 32 17.57 -4.77 -8.67
CA VAL A 32 18.65 -5.18 -9.56
C VAL A 32 19.59 -4.00 -9.85
N LEU A 33 19.03 -2.83 -10.20
CA LEU A 33 19.85 -1.66 -10.54
C LEU A 33 20.58 -1.11 -9.32
N SER A 34 19.92 -1.02 -8.15
CA SER A 34 20.59 -0.54 -6.94
C SER A 34 21.77 -1.45 -6.56
N GLY A 35 21.54 -2.78 -6.50
CA GLY A 35 22.59 -3.73 -6.13
C GLY A 35 23.76 -3.73 -7.09
N LEU A 36 23.53 -3.78 -8.41
CA LEU A 36 24.60 -3.78 -9.40
C LEU A 36 25.40 -2.48 -9.43
N THR A 37 24.72 -1.32 -9.28
CA THR A 37 25.39 0.00 -9.25
C THR A 37 26.26 0.16 -8.02
N GLU A 38 25.78 -0.23 -6.84
CA GLU A 38 26.54 -0.16 -5.59
C GLU A 38 27.84 -0.98 -5.63
N HIS A 39 27.83 -2.11 -6.35
CA HIS A 39 29.00 -2.98 -6.48
C HIS A 39 29.86 -2.68 -7.73
N GLY A 40 29.55 -1.61 -8.47
CA GLY A 40 30.32 -1.24 -9.67
C GLY A 40 30.19 -2.26 -10.82
N LEU A 41 29.16 -3.11 -10.81
CA LEU A 41 28.86 -4.09 -11.86
C LEU A 41 27.99 -3.51 -12.97
N LEU A 42 27.41 -2.34 -12.74
CA LEU A 42 26.65 -1.54 -13.69
C LEU A 42 27.15 -0.09 -13.61
N GLU A 43 27.46 0.49 -14.76
CA GLU A 43 27.73 1.92 -14.84
C GLU A 43 26.45 2.73 -14.57
N ASP A 44 26.61 3.98 -14.10
CA ASP A 44 25.49 4.86 -13.82
C ASP A 44 24.52 4.93 -15.02
N PRO A 45 23.27 4.42 -14.88
CA PRO A 45 22.31 4.38 -15.98
C PRO A 45 21.89 5.76 -16.47
N PHE A 46 22.07 6.81 -15.67
CA PHE A 46 21.74 8.19 -16.01
C PHE A 46 22.88 8.91 -16.75
N TYR A 47 24.06 8.29 -16.85
CA TYR A 47 25.18 8.91 -17.55
C TYR A 47 25.16 8.61 -19.04
N ARG A 48 24.98 9.65 -19.87
CA ARG A 48 25.00 9.59 -21.35
C ARG A 48 23.99 8.59 -21.92
N MET A 49 24.50 7.49 -22.52
CA MET A 49 23.72 6.46 -23.22
C MET A 49 23.63 5.14 -22.44
N ASN A 50 24.01 5.14 -21.17
CA ASN A 50 24.03 3.92 -20.35
C ASN A 50 22.63 3.32 -20.10
N GLU A 51 21.58 4.09 -20.33
CA GLU A 51 20.20 3.60 -20.34
C GLU A 51 20.02 2.42 -21.30
N TYR A 52 20.63 2.45 -22.49
CA TYR A 52 20.45 1.39 -23.49
C TYR A 52 21.04 0.04 -23.05
N PRO A 53 22.32 -0.09 -22.65
CA PRO A 53 22.84 -1.35 -22.12
C PRO A 53 22.13 -1.79 -20.83
N THR A 54 21.65 -0.85 -20.02
CA THR A 54 20.85 -1.17 -18.83
C THR A 54 19.54 -1.83 -19.21
N ARG A 55 18.83 -1.35 -20.23
CA ARG A 55 17.60 -1.99 -20.73
C ARG A 55 17.85 -3.39 -21.27
N GLU A 56 18.98 -3.62 -21.97
CA GLU A 56 19.34 -4.96 -22.44
C GLU A 56 19.58 -5.92 -21.26
N LEU A 57 20.20 -5.43 -20.18
CA LEU A 57 20.35 -6.20 -18.94
C LEU A 57 18.99 -6.57 -18.34
N LEU A 58 18.03 -5.64 -18.28
CA LEU A 58 16.71 -5.82 -17.68
C LEU A 58 15.76 -6.73 -18.49
N LYS A 59 16.19 -7.23 -19.66
CA LYS A 59 15.48 -8.29 -20.39
C LYS A 59 15.66 -9.69 -19.78
N ASN A 60 16.49 -9.83 -18.74
CA ASN A 60 16.74 -11.09 -18.07
C ASN A 60 15.95 -11.19 -16.75
N ASP A 61 15.66 -12.42 -16.35
CA ASP A 61 15.13 -12.73 -15.03
C ASP A 61 16.26 -12.68 -13.99
N PHE A 62 15.88 -12.32 -12.75
CA PHE A 62 16.81 -12.29 -11.61
C PHE A 62 16.24 -13.03 -10.40
N ILE A 63 17.15 -13.50 -9.54
CA ILE A 63 16.83 -14.24 -8.33
C ILE A 63 17.41 -13.49 -7.15
N PHE A 64 16.55 -13.19 -6.17
CA PHE A 64 16.92 -12.72 -4.85
C PHE A 64 16.77 -13.89 -3.87
N SER A 65 17.79 -14.18 -3.08
CA SER A 65 17.73 -15.28 -2.12
C SER A 65 18.42 -14.95 -0.81
N ARG A 66 17.89 -15.51 0.29
CA ARG A 66 18.42 -15.33 1.64
C ARG A 66 18.15 -16.57 2.49
N GLU A 67 19.11 -16.95 3.33
CA GLU A 67 18.90 -17.85 4.46
C GLU A 67 18.60 -17.04 5.71
N PHE A 68 17.71 -17.57 6.58
CA PHE A 68 17.38 -16.97 7.85
C PHE A 68 17.06 -18.04 8.90
N GLU A 69 17.31 -17.71 10.16
CA GLU A 69 16.98 -18.56 11.29
C GLU A 69 15.64 -18.14 11.88
N LEU A 70 14.73 -19.10 12.05
CA LEU A 70 13.45 -18.89 12.67
C LEU A 70 13.23 -19.88 13.82
N LYS A 71 12.88 -19.35 14.99
CA LYS A 71 12.35 -20.16 16.09
C LYS A 71 10.85 -20.33 15.89
N LYS A 72 10.47 -21.41 15.20
CA LYS A 72 9.05 -21.71 14.97
C LYS A 72 8.41 -22.28 16.22
N GLU A 73 7.26 -21.74 16.62
CA GLU A 73 6.47 -22.17 17.78
C GLU A 73 5.22 -22.93 17.32
N GLU A 74 4.88 -23.99 18.04
CA GLU A 74 3.68 -24.79 17.74
C GLU A 74 2.39 -24.00 18.06
N GLY A 75 1.40 -24.11 17.19
CA GLY A 75 0.12 -23.41 17.35
C GLY A 75 0.12 -21.96 16.86
N ARG A 76 1.27 -21.43 16.45
CA ARG A 76 1.42 -20.06 15.93
C ARG A 76 1.21 -20.01 14.42
N VAL A 77 0.49 -19.02 13.94
CA VAL A 77 0.31 -18.71 12.52
C VAL A 77 1.50 -17.88 12.04
N TYR A 78 1.99 -18.17 10.84
CA TYR A 78 3.06 -17.43 10.19
C TYR A 78 2.64 -17.05 8.77
N ALA A 79 2.72 -15.76 8.45
CA ALA A 79 2.49 -15.23 7.11
C ALA A 79 3.71 -14.44 6.63
N LEU A 80 4.14 -14.67 5.39
CA LEU A 80 5.09 -13.82 4.71
C LEU A 80 4.36 -12.56 4.23
N CYS A 81 4.82 -11.40 4.67
CA CYS A 81 4.34 -10.11 4.23
C CYS A 81 5.38 -9.45 3.32
N CYS A 82 4.93 -8.97 2.16
CA CYS A 82 5.77 -8.27 1.19
C CYS A 82 5.08 -6.95 0.86
N ASP A 83 5.63 -5.83 1.33
CA ASP A 83 5.03 -4.52 1.12
C ASP A 83 5.29 -3.96 -0.29
N GLY A 84 6.22 -4.58 -1.04
CA GLY A 84 6.47 -4.21 -2.43
C GLY A 84 7.40 -5.20 -3.14
N ILE A 85 6.83 -5.97 -4.08
CA ILE A 85 7.57 -6.80 -5.05
C ILE A 85 7.37 -6.20 -6.42
N ASP A 86 8.43 -5.90 -7.13
CA ASP A 86 8.40 -5.28 -8.46
C ASP A 86 8.99 -6.22 -9.51
N THR A 87 8.16 -6.90 -10.32
CA THR A 87 6.70 -6.90 -10.38
C THR A 87 6.17 -8.32 -10.47
N VAL A 88 6.49 -9.04 -11.56
CA VAL A 88 6.06 -10.43 -11.80
C VAL A 88 7.08 -11.34 -11.16
N ALA A 89 6.66 -12.08 -10.14
CA ALA A 89 7.60 -12.90 -9.40
C ALA A 89 6.99 -14.20 -8.85
N ASP A 90 7.85 -15.21 -8.71
CA ASP A 90 7.57 -16.45 -8.01
C ASP A 90 8.32 -16.46 -6.68
N ILE A 91 7.59 -16.65 -5.58
CA ILE A 91 8.11 -16.65 -4.21
C ILE A 91 8.17 -18.07 -3.68
N PHE A 92 9.37 -18.48 -3.23
CA PHE A 92 9.61 -19.81 -2.70
C PHE A 92 10.11 -19.73 -1.26
N ILE A 93 9.63 -20.63 -0.40
CA ILE A 93 10.20 -20.91 0.92
C ILE A 93 10.62 -22.37 0.96
N ASN A 94 11.88 -22.63 1.34
CA ASN A 94 12.46 -23.99 1.40
C ASN A 94 12.31 -24.78 0.10
N GLY A 95 12.36 -24.09 -1.05
CA GLY A 95 12.20 -24.67 -2.38
C GLY A 95 10.77 -24.94 -2.81
N MET A 96 9.77 -24.67 -1.97
CA MET A 96 8.35 -24.79 -2.31
C MET A 96 7.83 -23.44 -2.81
N LEU A 97 7.18 -23.40 -3.97
CA LEU A 97 6.46 -22.24 -4.48
C LEU A 97 5.26 -21.94 -3.57
N ILE A 98 5.23 -20.76 -2.97
CA ILE A 98 4.14 -20.33 -2.08
C ILE A 98 3.20 -19.31 -2.73
N LYS A 99 3.70 -18.51 -3.67
CA LYS A 99 2.86 -17.52 -4.38
C LYS A 99 3.52 -17.08 -5.68
N HIS A 100 2.68 -16.86 -6.69
CA HIS A 100 2.98 -16.03 -7.87
C HIS A 100 2.36 -14.65 -7.65
N VAL A 101 3.12 -13.57 -7.93
CA VAL A 101 2.69 -12.18 -7.78
C VAL A 101 2.95 -11.42 -9.07
N ASP A 102 2.10 -10.41 -9.39
CA ASP A 102 2.18 -9.68 -10.66
C ASP A 102 1.72 -8.20 -10.58
N ASN A 103 1.66 -7.66 -9.37
CA ASN A 103 1.26 -6.27 -9.13
C ASN A 103 2.17 -5.61 -8.08
N MET A 104 2.98 -4.61 -8.47
CA MET A 104 3.89 -3.92 -7.56
C MET A 104 3.19 -2.95 -6.60
N HIS A 105 1.93 -2.62 -6.86
CA HIS A 105 1.13 -1.68 -6.05
C HIS A 105 0.37 -2.36 -4.92
N LEU A 106 0.44 -3.70 -4.84
CA LEU A 106 -0.16 -4.52 -3.79
C LEU A 106 0.83 -4.89 -2.70
N ARG A 107 0.36 -4.91 -1.46
CA ARG A 107 1.01 -5.60 -0.36
C ARG A 107 0.48 -7.04 -0.31
N TYR A 108 1.38 -7.98 -0.25
CA TYR A 108 1.02 -9.41 -0.21
C TYR A 108 1.18 -9.94 1.21
N ARG A 109 0.15 -10.64 1.70
CA ARG A 109 0.19 -11.47 2.90
C ARG A 109 -0.02 -12.92 2.47
N ILE A 110 0.95 -13.79 2.71
CA ILE A 110 1.00 -15.15 2.17
C ILE A 110 1.20 -16.11 3.34
N LEU A 111 0.19 -16.93 3.63
CA LEU A 111 0.28 -17.92 4.69
C LEU A 111 1.41 -18.91 4.39
N CYS A 112 2.34 -19.06 5.31
CA CYS A 112 3.52 -19.90 5.14
C CYS A 112 3.80 -20.82 6.35
N THR A 113 2.85 -20.95 7.27
CA THR A 113 2.97 -21.75 8.49
C THR A 113 3.44 -23.18 8.20
N ASN A 114 2.88 -23.81 7.16
CA ASN A 114 3.14 -25.23 6.87
C ASN A 114 4.47 -25.48 6.14
N VAL A 115 5.06 -24.45 5.54
CA VAL A 115 6.33 -24.56 4.78
C VAL A 115 7.56 -24.12 5.58
N LEU A 116 7.36 -23.33 6.65
CA LEU A 116 8.43 -22.90 7.54
C LEU A 116 8.88 -24.03 8.47
N LYS A 117 10.18 -24.05 8.76
CA LYS A 117 10.84 -25.01 9.67
C LYS A 117 11.33 -24.27 10.91
N ASN A 118 11.48 -25.00 12.02
CA ASN A 118 12.27 -24.52 13.14
C ASN A 118 13.77 -24.62 12.77
N GLY A 119 14.53 -23.52 12.97
CA GLY A 119 15.92 -23.40 12.56
C GLY A 119 16.08 -22.71 11.21
N THR A 120 17.02 -23.16 10.40
CA THR A 120 17.38 -22.53 9.12
C THR A 120 16.30 -22.71 8.06
N ASN A 121 15.88 -21.60 7.47
CA ASN A 121 14.97 -21.51 6.33
C ASN A 121 15.65 -20.76 5.18
N ASN A 122 15.22 -21.03 3.96
CA ASN A 122 15.63 -20.32 2.78
C ASN A 122 14.41 -19.66 2.12
N ILE A 123 14.53 -18.39 1.75
CA ILE A 123 13.55 -17.69 0.91
C ILE A 123 14.20 -17.33 -0.42
N THR A 124 13.46 -17.53 -1.50
CA THR A 124 13.87 -17.19 -2.87
C THR A 124 12.74 -16.46 -3.56
N VAL A 125 13.04 -15.29 -4.14
CA VAL A 125 12.13 -14.51 -4.99
C VAL A 125 12.73 -14.46 -6.38
N LYS A 126 12.13 -15.20 -7.32
CA LYS A 126 12.51 -15.15 -8.73
C LYS A 126 11.65 -14.09 -9.41
N ILE A 127 12.27 -13.00 -9.88
CA ILE A 127 11.59 -11.90 -10.56
C ILE A 127 11.81 -12.04 -12.06
N HIS A 128 10.70 -12.04 -12.80
CA HIS A 128 10.70 -12.13 -14.26
C HIS A 128 10.88 -10.75 -14.88
N SER A 129 11.55 -10.72 -16.03
CA SER A 129 11.77 -9.48 -16.78
C SER A 129 10.45 -8.80 -17.12
N ALA A 130 10.25 -7.57 -16.62
CA ALA A 130 9.10 -6.75 -17.00
C ALA A 130 9.06 -6.47 -18.51
N ILE A 131 10.23 -6.28 -19.15
CA ILE A 131 10.35 -6.06 -20.60
C ILE A 131 9.93 -7.31 -21.37
N ALA A 132 10.41 -8.49 -20.98
CA ALA A 132 10.01 -9.73 -21.63
C ALA A 132 8.51 -9.98 -21.46
N TYR A 133 8.02 -9.80 -20.23
CA TYR A 133 6.61 -9.98 -19.91
C TYR A 133 5.68 -9.11 -20.79
N VAL A 134 5.93 -7.80 -20.89
CA VAL A 134 5.07 -6.92 -21.69
C VAL A 134 5.16 -7.27 -23.19
N ASN A 135 6.34 -7.64 -23.70
CA ASN A 135 6.50 -8.05 -25.10
C ASN A 135 5.69 -9.32 -25.46
N GLU A 136 5.52 -10.24 -24.51
CA GLU A 136 4.71 -11.45 -24.69
C GLU A 136 3.20 -11.16 -24.67
N HIS A 137 2.78 -10.05 -24.04
CA HIS A 137 1.38 -9.68 -23.88
C HIS A 137 0.90 -8.63 -24.88
N VAL A 138 1.81 -8.00 -25.63
CA VAL A 138 1.43 -7.09 -26.73
C VAL A 138 0.69 -7.89 -27.81
N PRO A 139 -0.54 -7.51 -28.20
CA PRO A 139 -1.28 -8.21 -29.23
C PRO A 139 -0.54 -8.23 -30.57
N ALA A 140 -0.82 -9.24 -31.38
CA ALA A 140 -0.28 -9.30 -32.74
C ALA A 140 -0.75 -8.10 -33.57
N ALA A 141 0.14 -7.60 -34.46
CA ALA A 141 -0.08 -6.43 -35.31
C ALA A 141 -1.47 -6.42 -35.98
N GLY A 142 -2.21 -5.35 -35.86
CA GLY A 142 -3.54 -5.14 -36.39
C GLY A 142 -4.70 -5.56 -35.48
N LYS A 143 -4.41 -5.95 -34.21
CA LYS A 143 -5.40 -6.17 -33.15
C LYS A 143 -5.21 -5.24 -31.96
N GLU A 144 -4.31 -4.31 -32.09
CA GLU A 144 -3.86 -3.45 -31.02
C GLU A 144 -4.81 -2.27 -30.82
N ILE A 145 -5.18 -2.02 -29.58
CA ILE A 145 -5.62 -0.69 -29.16
C ILE A 145 -4.35 0.00 -28.65
N HIS A 146 -3.74 0.80 -29.52
CA HIS A 146 -2.47 1.44 -29.22
C HIS A 146 -2.65 2.88 -28.76
N TYR A 147 -2.34 3.12 -27.54
CA TYR A 147 -1.80 4.40 -27.11
C TYR A 147 -0.72 4.14 -26.09
N THR A 148 0.45 4.67 -26.34
CA THR A 148 1.55 4.66 -25.36
C THR A 148 1.96 6.11 -25.14
N ALA A 149 2.10 6.53 -23.88
CA ALA A 149 2.54 7.86 -23.55
C ALA A 149 3.89 8.18 -24.22
N CYS A 150 4.10 9.43 -24.56
CA CYS A 150 5.31 9.90 -25.24
C CYS A 150 6.57 9.48 -24.49
N GLY A 151 7.48 8.78 -25.18
CA GLY A 151 8.73 8.30 -24.59
C GLY A 151 8.66 6.99 -23.81
N ALA A 152 7.47 6.44 -23.59
CA ALA A 152 7.33 5.16 -22.90
C ALA A 152 7.53 3.96 -23.85
N MET A 153 7.98 2.83 -23.29
CA MET A 153 8.04 1.55 -24.00
C MET A 153 6.63 1.00 -24.22
N GLU A 154 6.39 0.41 -25.40
CA GLU A 154 5.12 -0.28 -25.70
C GLU A 154 4.84 -1.40 -24.72
N GLY A 155 3.54 -1.66 -24.45
CA GLY A 155 3.08 -2.78 -23.65
C GLY A 155 3.06 -2.52 -22.14
N ASN A 156 3.47 -1.34 -21.67
CA ASN A 156 3.47 -1.02 -20.24
C ASN A 156 2.08 -1.11 -19.59
N GLN A 157 0.98 -0.99 -20.36
CA GLN A 157 -0.38 -1.16 -19.89
C GLN A 157 -0.79 -2.61 -19.56
N TYR A 158 0.01 -3.61 -19.97
CA TYR A 158 -0.26 -5.03 -19.73
C TYR A 158 0.34 -5.56 -18.41
N ILE A 159 1.04 -4.72 -17.65
CA ILE A 159 1.65 -5.06 -16.37
C ILE A 159 1.25 -4.06 -15.29
N ARG A 160 1.00 -4.51 -14.07
CA ARG A 160 0.73 -3.63 -12.93
C ARG A 160 2.03 -3.13 -12.29
N LYS A 161 2.72 -2.27 -13.04
CA LYS A 161 3.99 -1.63 -12.68
C LYS A 161 3.88 -0.13 -12.90
N ALA A 162 4.61 0.67 -12.13
CA ALA A 162 4.65 2.11 -12.32
C ALA A 162 5.05 2.45 -13.77
N HIS A 163 4.15 3.13 -14.48
CA HIS A 163 4.32 3.39 -15.92
C HIS A 163 5.55 4.22 -16.24
N SER A 164 5.88 5.19 -15.38
CA SER A 164 7.07 6.03 -15.53
C SER A 164 8.39 5.25 -15.57
N MET A 165 8.45 4.03 -15.01
CA MET A 165 9.65 3.19 -15.11
C MET A 165 9.91 2.67 -16.52
N PHE A 166 8.88 2.62 -17.37
CA PHE A 166 9.02 2.30 -18.81
C PHE A 166 9.44 3.49 -19.67
N GLY A 167 9.73 4.63 -19.05
CA GLY A 167 10.04 5.89 -19.69
C GLY A 167 8.84 6.83 -19.76
N TRP A 168 9.14 8.09 -19.85
CA TRP A 168 8.20 9.18 -20.02
C TRP A 168 8.86 10.31 -20.79
N ASP A 169 8.14 11.39 -21.13
CA ASP A 169 8.73 12.58 -21.78
C ASP A 169 9.73 13.32 -20.88
N TRP A 170 9.78 12.98 -19.59
CA TRP A 170 10.71 13.53 -18.60
C TRP A 170 11.62 12.48 -17.92
N GLY A 171 11.46 11.19 -18.20
CA GLY A 171 12.15 10.10 -17.50
C GLY A 171 12.72 9.01 -18.42
N PRO A 172 13.82 8.34 -18.03
CA PRO A 172 14.42 7.27 -18.79
C PRO A 172 13.58 5.98 -18.76
N GLN A 173 13.86 5.08 -19.69
CA GLN A 173 13.26 3.75 -19.76
C GLN A 173 14.08 2.76 -18.92
N LEU A 174 13.83 2.73 -17.62
CA LEU A 174 14.51 1.87 -16.65
C LEU A 174 13.50 1.05 -15.83
N PRO A 175 12.83 0.06 -16.45
CA PRO A 175 11.87 -0.81 -15.73
C PRO A 175 12.62 -1.78 -14.82
N ASP A 176 13.14 -1.27 -13.71
CA ASP A 176 13.89 -1.99 -12.68
C ASP A 176 13.06 -3.10 -12.05
N MET A 177 13.66 -3.98 -11.30
CA MET A 177 13.03 -5.14 -10.64
C MET A 177 13.64 -5.34 -9.26
N GLY A 178 12.80 -5.63 -8.25
CA GLY A 178 13.33 -5.82 -6.91
C GLY A 178 12.29 -6.09 -5.83
N ILE A 179 12.79 -6.28 -4.63
CA ILE A 179 12.03 -6.23 -3.38
C ILE A 179 12.23 -4.82 -2.85
N TRP A 180 11.39 -3.89 -3.32
CA TRP A 180 11.65 -2.47 -3.18
C TRP A 180 11.07 -1.82 -1.92
N ARG A 181 10.33 -2.62 -1.13
CA ARG A 181 9.81 -2.29 0.21
C ARG A 181 10.08 -3.42 1.19
N ASP A 182 9.59 -3.26 2.41
CA ASP A 182 9.81 -4.22 3.48
C ASP A 182 9.28 -5.62 3.15
N ILE A 183 10.01 -6.61 3.64
CA ILE A 183 9.63 -8.02 3.61
C ILE A 183 9.87 -8.63 5.00
N PHE A 184 8.85 -9.29 5.56
CA PHE A 184 8.92 -9.83 6.91
C PHE A 184 7.99 -11.04 7.08
N ILE A 185 8.28 -11.85 8.09
CA ILE A 185 7.36 -12.87 8.60
C ILE A 185 6.55 -12.22 9.71
N ASP A 186 5.25 -12.16 9.52
CA ASP A 186 4.28 -11.77 10.51
C ASP A 186 3.74 -13.00 11.23
N SER A 187 3.55 -12.95 12.55
CA SER A 187 3.11 -14.13 13.27
C SER A 187 2.30 -13.78 14.51
N TYR A 188 1.26 -14.57 14.75
CA TYR A 188 0.40 -14.45 15.92
C TYR A 188 -0.07 -15.82 16.41
N GLU A 189 -0.52 -15.91 17.68
CA GLU A 189 -0.94 -17.17 18.27
C GLU A 189 -2.45 -17.38 18.22
N LYS A 190 -3.24 -16.41 18.70
CA LYS A 190 -4.68 -16.56 18.90
C LYS A 190 -5.50 -15.69 17.97
N ALA A 191 -5.12 -14.43 17.84
CA ALA A 191 -5.80 -13.45 17.00
C ALA A 191 -4.90 -12.23 16.75
N GLU A 192 -5.17 -11.51 15.64
CA GLU A 192 -4.49 -10.29 15.24
C GLU A 192 -5.52 -9.23 14.80
N LEU A 193 -5.29 -7.95 15.12
CA LEU A 193 -6.04 -6.84 14.55
C LEU A 193 -5.60 -6.57 13.12
N SER A 194 -6.39 -6.99 12.14
CA SER A 194 -6.07 -6.78 10.71
C SER A 194 -6.43 -5.38 10.23
N ASP A 195 -7.52 -4.78 10.75
CA ASP A 195 -7.97 -3.45 10.32
C ASP A 195 -8.59 -2.63 11.46
N LEU A 196 -8.44 -1.31 11.37
CA LEU A 196 -9.13 -0.31 12.19
C LEU A 196 -9.63 0.81 11.28
N HIS A 197 -10.93 1.02 11.22
CA HIS A 197 -11.54 2.05 10.42
C HIS A 197 -12.31 3.04 11.30
N ILE A 198 -11.96 4.32 11.22
CA ILE A 198 -12.61 5.40 11.95
C ILE A 198 -13.39 6.27 10.97
N ARG A 199 -14.67 6.44 11.25
CA ARG A 199 -15.54 7.40 10.53
C ARG A 199 -15.85 8.59 11.43
N GLN A 200 -16.02 9.75 10.85
CA GLN A 200 -16.34 10.97 11.57
C GLN A 200 -17.55 11.66 10.97
N GLU A 201 -18.41 12.17 11.84
CA GLU A 201 -19.59 12.95 11.50
C GLU A 201 -19.56 14.25 12.29
N HIS A 202 -19.68 15.40 11.60
CA HIS A 202 -19.61 16.72 12.19
C HIS A 202 -21.01 17.32 12.29
N ILE A 203 -21.50 17.56 13.52
CA ILE A 203 -22.84 18.07 13.78
C ILE A 203 -22.76 19.13 14.90
N ASP A 204 -23.30 20.32 14.65
CA ASP A 204 -23.43 21.40 15.63
C ASP A 204 -22.14 21.73 16.40
N GLY A 205 -20.99 21.75 15.70
CA GLY A 205 -19.67 22.03 16.26
C GLY A 205 -19.04 20.90 17.07
N LYS A 206 -19.66 19.73 17.12
CA LYS A 206 -19.17 18.52 17.75
C LYS A 206 -18.76 17.49 16.69
N VAL A 207 -17.91 16.53 17.06
CA VAL A 207 -17.53 15.42 16.18
C VAL A 207 -17.90 14.09 16.83
N PHE A 208 -18.68 13.32 16.12
CA PHE A 208 -19.04 11.94 16.46
C PHE A 208 -18.11 10.99 15.69
N LEU A 209 -17.35 10.18 16.40
CA LEU A 209 -16.52 9.14 15.82
C LEU A 209 -17.18 7.79 15.95
N SER A 210 -17.08 6.97 14.93
CA SER A 210 -17.43 5.56 14.97
C SER A 210 -16.25 4.70 14.50
N ALA A 211 -16.03 3.56 15.16
CA ALA A 211 -14.93 2.65 14.87
C ALA A 211 -15.45 1.27 14.47
N GLU A 212 -14.86 0.71 13.44
CA GLU A 212 -15.01 -0.67 13.01
C GLU A 212 -13.64 -1.34 13.04
N THR A 213 -13.57 -2.59 13.54
CA THR A 213 -12.31 -3.34 13.58
C THR A 213 -12.47 -4.68 12.90
N LYS A 214 -11.39 -5.16 12.25
CA LYS A 214 -11.30 -6.51 11.74
C LYS A 214 -10.23 -7.28 12.48
N VAL A 215 -10.49 -8.56 12.69
CA VAL A 215 -9.60 -9.47 13.42
C VAL A 215 -9.34 -10.69 12.54
N MET A 216 -8.08 -11.07 12.43
CA MET A 216 -7.64 -12.31 11.80
C MET A 216 -7.60 -13.41 12.86
N LEU A 217 -8.23 -14.55 12.57
CA LEU A 217 -8.23 -15.73 13.41
C LEU A 217 -7.64 -16.93 12.68
N PRO A 218 -6.88 -17.83 13.36
CA PRO A 218 -6.45 -19.07 12.76
C PRO A 218 -7.65 -20.00 12.56
N GLU A 219 -7.78 -20.58 11.39
CA GLU A 219 -8.76 -21.64 11.09
C GLU A 219 -8.04 -22.96 10.75
N LYS A 220 -8.62 -24.09 11.08
CA LYS A 220 -8.17 -25.39 10.59
C LYS A 220 -8.89 -25.70 9.28
N ALA A 221 -8.12 -25.85 8.20
CA ALA A 221 -8.66 -26.35 6.94
C ALA A 221 -9.07 -27.82 7.05
N GLN A 222 -9.90 -28.30 6.11
CA GLN A 222 -10.42 -29.68 6.11
C GLN A 222 -9.33 -30.77 6.05
N ASP A 223 -8.19 -30.44 5.51
CA ASP A 223 -6.97 -31.30 5.43
C ASP A 223 -6.08 -31.22 6.68
N GLY A 224 -6.46 -30.39 7.67
CA GLY A 224 -5.72 -30.17 8.91
C GLY A 224 -4.61 -29.11 8.81
N GLU A 225 -4.46 -28.43 7.67
CA GLU A 225 -3.57 -27.29 7.54
C GLU A 225 -4.11 -26.07 8.28
N ILE A 226 -3.21 -25.13 8.66
CA ILE A 226 -3.59 -23.88 9.29
C ILE A 226 -3.95 -22.90 8.17
N ALA A 227 -5.16 -22.37 8.20
CA ALA A 227 -5.69 -21.29 7.39
C ALA A 227 -5.94 -20.05 8.25
N GLU A 228 -6.32 -18.94 7.61
CA GLU A 228 -6.72 -17.71 8.27
C GLU A 228 -8.10 -17.28 7.78
N ALA A 229 -8.92 -16.69 8.67
CA ALA A 229 -10.12 -15.99 8.27
C ALA A 229 -10.23 -14.62 8.96
N GLU A 230 -10.70 -13.63 8.20
CA GLU A 230 -10.94 -12.29 8.70
C GLU A 230 -12.37 -12.14 9.19
N TYR A 231 -12.52 -11.53 10.35
CA TYR A 231 -13.80 -11.29 11.00
C TYR A 231 -13.99 -9.82 11.34
N LEU A 232 -15.18 -9.29 11.04
CA LEU A 232 -15.59 -7.99 11.53
C LEU A 232 -16.01 -8.12 13.01
N VAL A 233 -15.29 -7.41 13.87
CA VAL A 233 -15.62 -7.30 15.30
C VAL A 233 -16.21 -5.93 15.54
N LEU A 234 -17.49 -5.88 15.89
CA LEU A 234 -18.14 -4.63 16.27
C LEU A 234 -17.85 -4.36 17.75
N PRO A 235 -17.22 -3.24 18.11
CA PRO A 235 -17.06 -2.85 19.50
C PRO A 235 -18.43 -2.68 20.13
N GLN A 236 -18.70 -3.37 21.25
CA GLN A 236 -19.99 -3.33 21.95
C GLN A 236 -19.86 -2.73 23.36
N SER A 237 -20.99 -2.38 23.96
CA SER A 237 -21.07 -1.89 25.34
C SER A 237 -20.55 -2.90 26.36
N ALA A 238 -20.23 -2.42 27.55
CA ALA A 238 -19.73 -3.22 28.67
C ALA A 238 -20.70 -4.35 29.13
N GLU A 239 -21.87 -4.46 28.54
CA GLU A 239 -22.91 -5.43 28.90
C GLU A 239 -23.22 -6.50 27.84
N SER A 240 -22.60 -6.41 26.64
CA SER A 240 -22.86 -7.41 25.59
C SER A 240 -21.56 -7.87 24.90
N ASN A 241 -21.43 -9.17 24.67
CA ASN A 241 -20.30 -9.79 23.99
C ASN A 241 -20.15 -9.25 22.56
N ALA A 242 -18.90 -9.12 22.07
CA ALA A 242 -18.59 -8.67 20.71
C ALA A 242 -19.39 -9.49 19.69
N ARG A 243 -20.11 -8.81 18.79
CA ARG A 243 -20.80 -9.50 17.70
C ARG A 243 -19.85 -9.70 16.56
N ILE A 244 -19.48 -10.94 16.32
CA ILE A 244 -18.60 -11.34 15.23
C ILE A 244 -19.44 -11.66 14.00
N LEU A 245 -19.11 -11.01 12.89
CA LEU A 245 -19.71 -11.28 11.59
C LEU A 245 -18.60 -11.79 10.66
N LYS A 246 -18.72 -13.04 10.22
CA LYS A 246 -17.79 -13.58 9.20
C LYS A 246 -18.02 -12.82 7.88
N GLU A 247 -17.04 -12.08 7.43
CA GLU A 247 -17.00 -11.55 6.07
C GLU A 247 -16.52 -12.65 5.13
N SER A 248 -17.41 -13.38 4.56
CA SER A 248 -17.28 -14.29 3.44
C SER A 248 -17.48 -15.78 3.69
N VAL A 249 -18.22 -16.32 2.74
CA VAL A 249 -18.19 -17.67 2.16
C VAL A 249 -18.10 -18.84 3.14
N GLY A 250 -19.28 -19.34 3.45
CA GLY A 250 -19.60 -20.75 3.68
C GLY A 250 -18.52 -21.66 4.25
N ASN A 251 -18.49 -21.78 5.55
CA ASN A 251 -18.41 -23.07 6.23
C ASN A 251 -18.76 -22.88 7.72
N ASN A 252 -19.73 -23.65 8.19
CA ASN A 252 -20.10 -23.73 9.60
C ASN A 252 -19.06 -24.59 10.33
N ASP A 253 -18.01 -23.96 10.88
CA ASP A 253 -17.13 -24.65 11.83
C ASP A 253 -17.41 -24.12 13.26
N SER A 254 -17.88 -25.02 14.12
CA SER A 254 -18.38 -24.72 15.47
C SER A 254 -17.28 -24.40 16.50
N THR A 255 -16.01 -24.71 16.19
CA THR A 255 -14.87 -24.49 17.09
C THR A 255 -14.40 -23.05 17.15
N LEU A 256 -14.71 -22.25 16.12
CA LEU A 256 -14.39 -20.82 16.06
C LEU A 256 -15.37 -19.96 16.84
N ALA A 257 -16.61 -20.41 16.96
CA ALA A 257 -17.65 -19.70 17.73
C ALA A 257 -17.30 -19.57 19.21
N GLU A 258 -16.63 -20.55 19.80
CA GLU A 258 -16.26 -20.52 21.23
C GLU A 258 -15.17 -19.51 21.57
N ASN A 259 -14.18 -19.30 20.67
CA ASN A 259 -13.16 -18.27 20.87
C ASN A 259 -13.68 -16.87 20.54
N ALA A 260 -14.60 -16.79 19.60
CA ALA A 260 -15.20 -15.55 19.13
C ALA A 260 -16.00 -14.81 20.23
N ASP A 261 -16.71 -15.54 21.06
CA ASP A 261 -17.56 -14.98 22.15
C ASP A 261 -16.76 -14.32 23.29
N ASN A 262 -15.44 -14.58 23.36
CA ASN A 262 -14.54 -14.02 24.38
C ASN A 262 -13.59 -12.95 23.88
N LEU A 263 -13.68 -12.57 22.59
CA LEU A 263 -12.91 -11.47 22.03
C LEU A 263 -13.50 -10.12 22.47
N GLU A 264 -12.63 -9.23 22.91
CA GLU A 264 -12.96 -7.85 23.28
C GLU A 264 -12.03 -6.88 22.59
N VAL A 265 -12.57 -5.82 21.98
CA VAL A 265 -11.79 -4.71 21.44
C VAL A 265 -12.06 -3.44 22.24
N LYS A 266 -11.03 -2.89 22.87
CA LYS A 266 -11.08 -1.61 23.58
C LYS A 266 -10.48 -0.52 22.69
N ILE A 267 -11.24 0.57 22.50
CA ILE A 267 -10.79 1.67 21.66
C ILE A 267 -10.74 2.95 22.50
N THR A 268 -9.62 3.65 22.40
CA THR A 268 -9.40 4.93 23.07
C THR A 268 -8.97 5.99 22.05
N LEU A 269 -9.41 7.21 22.27
CA LEU A 269 -8.98 8.41 21.56
C LEU A 269 -8.11 9.24 22.50
N GLN A 270 -6.90 9.55 22.08
CA GLN A 270 -6.07 10.57 22.72
C GLN A 270 -6.16 11.87 21.93
N THR A 271 -6.55 12.93 22.60
CA THR A 271 -6.62 14.27 22.03
C THR A 271 -5.22 14.89 21.89
N PRO A 272 -5.03 15.93 21.06
CA PRO A 272 -3.73 16.60 20.90
C PRO A 272 -3.13 17.20 22.19
N ASP A 273 -3.95 17.44 23.20
CA ASP A 273 -3.54 17.90 24.55
C ASP A 273 -3.38 16.75 25.57
N GLY A 274 -3.44 15.49 25.09
CA GLY A 274 -3.15 14.30 25.89
C GLY A 274 -4.32 13.73 26.70
N LYS A 275 -5.54 14.31 26.60
CA LYS A 275 -6.72 13.77 27.26
C LYS A 275 -7.15 12.47 26.57
N GLN A 276 -7.50 11.44 27.35
CA GLN A 276 -8.04 10.19 26.83
C GLN A 276 -9.57 10.16 26.92
N ILE A 277 -10.21 9.66 25.86
CA ILE A 277 -11.65 9.44 25.77
C ILE A 277 -11.86 8.00 25.27
N SER A 278 -12.62 7.21 26.00
CA SER A 278 -12.93 5.82 25.59
C SER A 278 -14.10 5.82 24.61
N PHE A 279 -14.07 4.91 23.66
CA PHE A 279 -15.24 4.58 22.84
C PHE A 279 -16.22 3.74 23.69
N SER A 280 -17.50 4.00 23.52
CA SER A 280 -18.58 3.19 24.05
C SER A 280 -19.46 2.75 22.88
N ASP A 281 -19.75 1.47 22.77
CA ASP A 281 -20.47 0.90 21.62
C ASP A 281 -19.88 1.30 20.25
N GLY A 282 -18.54 1.30 20.16
CA GLY A 282 -17.84 1.71 18.97
C GLY A 282 -17.96 3.20 18.63
N LYS A 283 -18.47 4.03 19.55
CA LYS A 283 -18.71 5.46 19.35
C LYS A 283 -17.97 6.32 20.36
N CYS A 284 -17.53 7.49 19.93
CA CYS A 284 -16.88 8.48 20.76
C CYS A 284 -17.38 9.88 20.36
N LEU A 285 -17.66 10.74 21.36
CA LEU A 285 -18.05 12.13 21.16
C LEU A 285 -16.90 13.06 21.56
N VAL A 286 -16.49 13.92 20.63
CA VAL A 286 -15.58 15.04 20.88
C VAL A 286 -16.40 16.34 20.90
N GLU A 287 -16.63 16.87 22.10
CA GLU A 287 -17.52 18.03 22.30
C GLU A 287 -16.89 19.37 21.87
N ASP A 288 -15.57 19.49 22.02
CA ASP A 288 -14.79 20.68 21.67
C ASP A 288 -13.62 20.26 20.74
N PRO A 289 -13.91 19.95 19.46
CA PRO A 289 -12.91 19.41 18.55
C PRO A 289 -11.91 20.48 18.10
N LYS A 290 -10.60 20.16 18.17
CA LYS A 290 -9.57 20.92 17.46
C LYS A 290 -9.53 20.41 16.03
N LEU A 291 -9.99 21.27 15.09
CA LEU A 291 -10.08 20.88 13.68
C LEU A 291 -8.75 20.99 12.96
N TRP A 292 -8.49 20.01 12.10
CA TRP A 292 -7.36 20.02 11.19
C TRP A 292 -7.62 20.98 10.02
N TRP A 293 -6.59 21.73 9.62
CA TRP A 293 -6.64 22.68 8.53
C TRP A 293 -5.47 22.54 7.58
N PRO A 294 -5.61 22.83 6.28
CA PRO A 294 -4.50 22.87 5.36
C PRO A 294 -3.55 24.03 5.65
N ASN A 295 -2.32 23.92 5.15
CA ASN A 295 -1.28 24.91 5.29
C ASN A 295 -1.77 26.32 4.89
N GLY A 296 -1.54 27.28 5.76
CA GLY A 296 -1.98 28.68 5.61
C GLY A 296 -3.42 28.98 6.04
N TYR A 297 -4.20 27.98 6.48
CA TYR A 297 -5.58 28.16 6.94
C TYR A 297 -5.78 27.87 8.44
N GLY A 298 -4.86 27.23 9.09
CA GLY A 298 -4.93 26.92 10.52
C GLY A 298 -3.89 25.90 10.96
N ALA A 299 -4.10 25.33 12.14
CA ALA A 299 -3.22 24.29 12.71
C ALA A 299 -3.62 22.89 12.23
N GLN A 300 -2.71 21.91 12.41
CA GLN A 300 -2.85 20.51 12.03
C GLN A 300 -2.93 19.60 13.27
N PRO A 301 -3.89 19.76 14.18
CA PRO A 301 -4.00 18.89 15.34
C PRO A 301 -4.37 17.47 14.91
N LEU A 302 -3.59 16.50 15.38
CA LEU A 302 -3.82 15.08 15.16
C LEU A 302 -4.22 14.41 16.46
N TYR A 303 -5.20 13.53 16.37
CA TYR A 303 -5.70 12.68 17.43
C TYR A 303 -5.17 11.28 17.22
N THR A 304 -4.82 10.57 18.29
CA THR A 304 -4.40 9.18 18.21
C THR A 304 -5.54 8.27 18.63
N VAL A 305 -5.95 7.36 17.75
CA VAL A 305 -6.91 6.30 18.06
C VAL A 305 -6.14 5.00 18.25
N ARG A 306 -6.34 4.36 19.41
CA ARG A 306 -5.71 3.09 19.73
C ARG A 306 -6.79 2.04 19.98
N ALA A 307 -6.74 0.95 19.21
CA ALA A 307 -7.55 -0.26 19.41
C ALA A 307 -6.68 -1.35 20.04
N GLU A 308 -7.16 -1.99 21.09
CA GLU A 308 -6.49 -3.09 21.79
C GLU A 308 -7.41 -4.32 21.78
N LEU A 309 -6.85 -5.45 21.35
CA LEU A 309 -7.53 -6.73 21.24
C LEU A 309 -7.23 -7.60 22.47
N PHE A 310 -8.27 -8.16 23.06
CA PHE A 310 -8.18 -9.06 24.20
C PHE A 310 -8.98 -10.35 23.92
N LEU A 311 -8.53 -11.45 24.50
CA LEU A 311 -9.27 -12.72 24.57
C LEU A 311 -9.36 -13.18 26.02
N GLY A 312 -10.57 -13.25 26.57
CA GLY A 312 -10.75 -13.62 27.96
C GLY A 312 -10.00 -12.74 28.97
N GLY A 313 -9.78 -11.46 28.64
CA GLY A 313 -9.01 -10.50 29.42
C GLY A 313 -7.49 -10.51 29.20
N GLU A 314 -6.96 -11.43 28.41
CA GLU A 314 -5.54 -11.46 27.99
C GLU A 314 -5.34 -10.54 26.79
N PHE A 315 -4.34 -9.64 26.87
CA PHE A 315 -3.96 -8.76 25.75
C PHE A 315 -3.30 -9.57 24.63
N LEU A 316 -3.77 -9.38 23.40
CA LEU A 316 -3.25 -10.06 22.21
C LEU A 316 -2.49 -9.13 21.26
N ASP A 317 -3.13 -8.02 20.88
CA ASP A 317 -2.61 -7.12 19.84
C ASP A 317 -3.13 -5.70 20.02
N ALA A 318 -2.48 -4.72 19.36
CA ALA A 318 -2.95 -3.34 19.31
C ALA A 318 -2.64 -2.69 17.97
N LYS A 319 -3.56 -1.84 17.50
CA LYS A 319 -3.39 -1.01 16.32
C LYS A 319 -3.62 0.45 16.67
N GLU A 320 -2.79 1.32 16.09
CA GLU A 320 -2.85 2.75 16.36
C GLU A 320 -2.92 3.52 15.03
N LEU A 321 -3.78 4.54 14.99
CA LEU A 321 -3.93 5.45 13.86
C LEU A 321 -3.89 6.89 14.34
N ARG A 322 -3.29 7.78 13.57
CA ARG A 322 -3.39 9.22 13.74
C ARG A 322 -4.46 9.75 12.79
N ILE A 323 -5.41 10.53 13.28
CA ILE A 323 -6.48 11.11 12.50
C ILE A 323 -6.59 12.61 12.74
N GLY A 324 -6.94 13.38 11.71
CA GLY A 324 -7.34 14.77 11.88
C GLY A 324 -8.86 14.90 11.81
N LEU A 325 -9.45 15.70 12.71
CA LEU A 325 -10.88 15.97 12.68
C LEU A 325 -11.18 17.09 11.69
N ARG A 326 -11.85 16.79 10.62
CA ARG A 326 -12.20 17.77 9.59
C ARG A 326 -13.36 17.28 8.70
N THR A 327 -14.08 18.21 8.09
CA THR A 327 -14.84 17.95 6.87
C THR A 327 -13.99 18.33 5.67
N LEU A 328 -14.02 17.52 4.62
CA LEU A 328 -13.40 17.84 3.33
C LEU A 328 -14.34 17.36 2.23
N THR A 329 -14.80 18.28 1.41
CA THR A 329 -15.72 18.03 0.30
C THR A 329 -15.25 18.77 -0.94
N VAL A 330 -15.75 18.35 -2.10
CA VAL A 330 -15.58 19.08 -3.36
C VAL A 330 -16.87 19.85 -3.62
N SER A 331 -16.76 21.18 -3.74
CA SER A 331 -17.87 22.02 -4.16
C SER A 331 -18.01 21.99 -5.67
N GLN A 332 -19.24 21.77 -6.14
CA GLN A 332 -19.64 21.70 -7.55
C GLN A 332 -20.84 22.63 -7.80
N GLU A 333 -20.78 23.85 -7.26
CA GLU A 333 -21.84 24.84 -7.44
C GLU A 333 -21.87 25.35 -8.88
N LYS A 334 -23.07 25.44 -9.44
CA LYS A 334 -23.28 25.94 -10.81
C LYS A 334 -23.45 27.44 -10.81
N ASP A 335 -22.83 28.09 -11.78
CA ASP A 335 -23.03 29.53 -12.07
C ASP A 335 -23.45 29.74 -13.54
N ALA A 336 -23.40 31.00 -14.00
CA ALA A 336 -23.75 31.35 -15.38
C ALA A 336 -22.72 30.82 -16.43
N TRP A 337 -21.55 30.38 -16.00
CA TRP A 337 -20.42 30.05 -16.86
C TRP A 337 -20.09 28.54 -16.84
N GLY A 338 -20.59 27.79 -15.82
CA GLY A 338 -20.35 26.38 -15.69
C GLY A 338 -20.57 25.84 -14.29
N GLU A 339 -19.74 24.88 -13.90
CA GLU A 339 -19.75 24.23 -12.60
C GLU A 339 -18.36 24.35 -11.98
N GLU A 340 -18.28 24.80 -10.73
CA GLU A 340 -17.01 24.94 -10.05
C GLU A 340 -16.46 23.57 -9.59
N PHE A 341 -15.16 23.53 -9.38
CA PHE A 341 -14.48 22.43 -8.74
C PHE A 341 -13.52 23.01 -7.70
N ALA A 342 -13.91 22.99 -6.43
CA ALA A 342 -13.11 23.55 -5.36
C ALA A 342 -13.16 22.71 -4.10
N PHE A 343 -12.03 22.57 -3.39
CA PHE A 343 -12.03 21.97 -2.07
C PHE A 343 -12.73 22.88 -1.05
N CYS A 344 -13.57 22.29 -0.23
CA CYS A 344 -14.23 22.93 0.90
C CYS A 344 -13.82 22.20 2.19
N ILE A 345 -13.04 22.87 3.04
CA ILE A 345 -12.52 22.35 4.30
C ILE A 345 -13.24 23.01 5.46
N ASN A 346 -13.87 22.24 6.34
CA ASN A 346 -14.60 22.76 7.50
C ASN A 346 -15.57 23.88 7.14
N GLY A 347 -16.23 23.79 5.98
CA GLY A 347 -17.15 24.78 5.44
C GLY A 347 -16.51 25.98 4.74
N VAL A 348 -15.19 26.03 4.60
CA VAL A 348 -14.47 27.11 3.92
C VAL A 348 -13.93 26.63 2.58
N LYS A 349 -14.33 27.29 1.49
CA LYS A 349 -13.75 27.07 0.16
C LYS A 349 -12.32 27.57 0.15
N ILE A 350 -11.41 26.78 -0.42
CA ILE A 350 -10.00 27.12 -0.50
C ILE A 350 -9.51 27.07 -1.96
N PHE A 351 -8.47 27.83 -2.24
CA PHE A 351 -7.69 27.67 -3.47
C PHE A 351 -6.58 26.63 -3.24
N ALA A 352 -6.62 25.53 -3.98
CA ALA A 352 -5.59 24.49 -3.94
C ALA A 352 -4.32 24.98 -4.63
N LYS A 353 -3.32 25.34 -3.83
CA LYS A 353 -2.00 25.77 -4.30
C LYS A 353 -1.04 24.59 -4.19
N GLY A 354 -0.51 24.14 -5.32
CA GLY A 354 0.35 22.97 -5.31
C GLY A 354 0.85 22.57 -6.68
N ALA A 355 1.28 21.35 -6.78
CA ALA A 355 1.79 20.74 -8.02
C ALA A 355 1.51 19.24 -8.05
N ASP A 356 1.70 18.63 -9.23
CA ASP A 356 1.81 17.20 -9.38
C ASP A 356 3.09 16.69 -8.70
N TYR A 357 2.98 15.54 -8.06
CA TYR A 357 4.07 14.79 -7.47
C TYR A 357 4.31 13.54 -8.30
N ILE A 358 5.45 13.50 -8.97
CA ILE A 358 5.96 12.34 -9.71
C ILE A 358 6.98 11.61 -8.84
N PRO A 359 7.37 10.36 -9.18
CA PRO A 359 8.38 9.63 -8.41
C PRO A 359 9.68 10.41 -8.22
N GLU A 360 10.23 10.35 -7.02
CA GLU A 360 11.41 11.11 -6.57
C GLU A 360 12.70 10.62 -7.21
N ASP A 361 12.73 9.37 -7.65
CA ASP A 361 13.84 8.71 -8.35
C ASP A 361 13.27 7.72 -9.37
N CYS A 362 14.01 7.40 -10.41
CA CYS A 362 13.67 6.35 -11.37
C CYS A 362 14.01 4.95 -10.84
N ILE A 363 14.90 4.85 -9.87
CA ILE A 363 15.22 3.61 -9.13
C ILE A 363 14.52 3.67 -7.77
N TYR A 364 13.29 3.19 -7.70
CA TYR A 364 12.39 3.37 -6.55
C TYR A 364 12.93 2.82 -5.22
N SER A 365 13.79 1.80 -5.29
CA SER A 365 14.46 1.27 -4.10
C SER A 365 15.47 2.24 -3.45
N LYS A 366 15.83 3.32 -4.13
CA LYS A 366 16.70 4.40 -3.60
C LYS A 366 15.95 5.56 -2.96
N ILE A 367 14.62 5.54 -3.02
CA ILE A 367 13.80 6.60 -2.40
C ILE A 367 13.87 6.44 -0.88
N THR A 368 14.32 7.49 -0.19
CA THR A 368 14.44 7.52 1.27
C THR A 368 13.46 8.50 1.91
N PRO A 369 13.12 8.33 3.19
CA PRO A 369 12.31 9.30 3.91
C PRO A 369 12.88 10.72 3.87
N GLU A 370 14.21 10.87 3.95
CA GLU A 370 14.90 12.17 3.91
C GLU A 370 14.66 12.86 2.56
N ARG A 371 14.70 12.11 1.46
CA ARG A 371 14.41 12.67 0.13
C ARG A 371 12.97 13.14 0.00
N ILE A 372 12.03 12.37 0.54
CA ILE A 372 10.62 12.75 0.61
C ILE A 372 10.47 14.05 1.40
N TYR A 373 11.08 14.13 2.60
CA TYR A 373 11.01 15.32 3.45
C TYR A 373 11.60 16.56 2.79
N GLU A 374 12.75 16.46 2.11
CA GLU A 374 13.34 17.59 1.36
C GLU A 374 12.36 18.20 0.35
N LEU A 375 11.65 17.35 -0.41
CA LEU A 375 10.70 17.81 -1.42
C LEU A 375 9.46 18.44 -0.77
N LEU A 376 8.94 17.81 0.28
CA LEU A 376 7.76 18.30 0.97
C LEU A 376 8.04 19.57 1.79
N ASP A 377 9.22 19.69 2.43
CA ASP A 377 9.68 20.92 3.10
C ASP A 377 9.73 22.09 2.11
N THR A 378 10.24 21.83 0.89
CA THR A 378 10.27 22.83 -0.18
C THR A 378 8.85 23.23 -0.58
N ALA A 379 7.93 22.29 -0.73
CA ALA A 379 6.53 22.57 -1.04
C ALA A 379 5.86 23.43 0.05
N VAL A 380 6.06 23.07 1.32
CA VAL A 380 5.54 23.85 2.47
C VAL A 380 6.13 25.26 2.49
N ALA A 381 7.44 25.40 2.30
CA ALA A 381 8.13 26.70 2.24
C ALA A 381 7.61 27.58 1.07
N CYS A 382 7.19 26.96 -0.03
CA CYS A 382 6.54 27.63 -1.16
C CYS A 382 5.04 27.89 -0.94
N HIS A 383 4.54 27.68 0.28
CA HIS A 383 3.13 27.85 0.65
C HIS A 383 2.14 26.96 -0.08
N PHE A 384 2.54 25.76 -0.47
CA PHE A 384 1.63 24.75 -0.98
C PHE A 384 0.68 24.31 0.13
N ASN A 385 -0.56 24.01 -0.25
CA ASN A 385 -1.56 23.40 0.61
C ASN A 385 -2.21 22.17 -0.04
N CYS A 386 -1.73 21.78 -1.22
CA CYS A 386 -2.21 20.62 -1.96
C CYS A 386 -1.06 20.00 -2.75
N ILE A 387 -1.06 18.66 -2.87
CA ILE A 387 -0.16 17.89 -3.73
C ILE A 387 -0.99 16.81 -4.41
N ARG A 388 -0.82 16.64 -5.71
CA ARG A 388 -1.41 15.52 -6.44
C ARG A 388 -0.38 14.44 -6.68
N ILE A 389 -0.69 13.22 -6.23
CA ILE A 389 0.09 12.02 -6.57
C ILE A 389 -0.39 11.55 -7.94
N TRP A 390 0.48 11.66 -8.93
CA TRP A 390 0.19 11.34 -10.32
C TRP A 390 0.09 9.83 -10.55
N GLY A 391 -0.91 9.40 -11.35
CA GLY A 391 -1.26 7.99 -11.57
C GLY A 391 -0.28 7.15 -12.40
N GLY A 392 0.76 7.75 -12.97
CA GLY A 392 1.82 7.01 -13.68
C GLY A 392 3.01 6.61 -12.79
N GLY A 393 2.94 6.91 -11.50
CA GLY A 393 3.95 6.62 -10.49
C GLY A 393 3.59 5.42 -9.61
N TYR A 394 3.62 5.65 -8.31
CA TYR A 394 3.34 4.65 -7.26
C TYR A 394 2.65 5.31 -6.06
N TYR A 395 2.01 4.51 -5.21
CA TYR A 395 1.48 5.02 -3.93
C TYR A 395 2.65 5.25 -2.96
N PRO A 396 2.94 6.49 -2.53
CA PRO A 396 4.03 6.77 -1.60
C PRO A 396 4.00 5.95 -0.31
N ALA A 397 5.13 5.89 0.39
CA ALA A 397 5.24 5.30 1.71
C ALA A 397 4.45 6.12 2.74
N ASP A 398 4.08 5.48 3.88
CA ASP A 398 3.26 6.12 4.92
C ASP A 398 3.88 7.43 5.43
N VAL A 399 5.21 7.53 5.50
CA VAL A 399 5.93 8.75 5.90
C VAL A 399 5.59 9.99 5.05
N PHE A 400 5.22 9.81 3.78
CA PHE A 400 4.75 10.90 2.92
C PHE A 400 3.41 11.46 3.41
N TYR A 401 2.46 10.57 3.67
CA TYR A 401 1.12 10.97 4.13
C TYR A 401 1.14 11.50 5.55
N ASP A 402 1.96 10.90 6.43
CA ASP A 402 2.21 11.39 7.78
C ASP A 402 2.74 12.82 7.77
N TYR A 403 3.70 13.11 6.88
CA TYR A 403 4.21 14.47 6.70
C TYR A 403 3.11 15.42 6.21
N CYS A 404 2.30 14.99 5.24
CA CYS A 404 1.18 15.80 4.71
C CYS A 404 0.13 16.09 5.80
N ASP A 405 -0.15 15.12 6.68
CA ASP A 405 -1.04 15.29 7.83
C ASP A 405 -0.50 16.33 8.83
N GLU A 406 0.81 16.29 9.12
CA GLU A 406 1.47 17.18 10.08
C GLU A 406 1.64 18.60 9.55
N HIS A 407 1.73 18.78 8.22
CA HIS A 407 2.04 20.08 7.60
C HIS A 407 0.89 20.69 6.80
N GLY A 408 -0.27 20.01 6.74
CA GLY A 408 -1.46 20.55 6.11
C GLY A 408 -1.42 20.54 4.57
N LEU A 409 -0.81 19.53 3.97
CA LEU A 409 -0.83 19.33 2.52
C LEU A 409 -1.99 18.41 2.16
N ILE A 410 -3.02 18.92 1.50
CA ILE A 410 -4.11 18.09 0.97
C ILE A 410 -3.54 17.18 -0.12
N VAL A 411 -3.81 15.89 -0.03
CA VAL A 411 -3.40 14.92 -1.03
C VAL A 411 -4.56 14.62 -1.99
N TRP A 412 -4.36 14.92 -3.25
CA TRP A 412 -5.15 14.43 -4.36
C TRP A 412 -4.48 13.15 -4.86
N GLN A 413 -5.08 12.01 -4.60
CA GLN A 413 -4.50 10.70 -4.88
C GLN A 413 -5.10 10.10 -6.14
N ASP A 414 -4.32 9.99 -7.21
CA ASP A 414 -4.70 9.16 -8.36
C ASP A 414 -4.53 7.67 -8.01
N PHE A 415 -5.41 6.82 -8.54
CA PHE A 415 -5.09 5.41 -8.70
C PHE A 415 -4.08 5.25 -9.82
N MET A 416 -3.23 4.21 -9.75
CA MET A 416 -2.07 4.03 -10.64
C MET A 416 -2.45 3.54 -12.03
N TYR A 417 -3.21 4.38 -12.75
CA TYR A 417 -3.61 4.24 -14.14
C TYR A 417 -3.37 5.57 -14.85
N ALA A 418 -2.57 5.58 -15.92
CA ALA A 418 -2.20 6.83 -16.59
C ALA A 418 -2.00 6.67 -18.08
N CYS A 419 -2.55 7.60 -18.87
CA CYS A 419 -2.22 7.87 -20.27
C CYS A 419 -2.15 6.63 -21.18
N ASN A 420 -2.95 5.62 -20.90
CA ASN A 420 -3.01 4.36 -21.65
C ASN A 420 -4.45 3.89 -21.82
N VAL A 421 -4.65 2.96 -22.73
CA VAL A 421 -5.88 2.20 -22.89
C VAL A 421 -5.65 0.80 -22.33
N TYR A 422 -6.45 0.41 -21.34
CA TYR A 422 -6.35 -0.88 -20.67
C TYR A 422 -7.47 -1.81 -21.15
N GLU A 423 -7.09 -3.02 -21.57
CA GLU A 423 -8.06 -4.08 -21.83
C GLU A 423 -8.53 -4.66 -20.48
N LEU A 424 -9.79 -4.42 -20.12
CA LEU A 424 -10.36 -4.89 -18.87
C LEU A 424 -10.65 -6.40 -18.93
N THR A 425 -9.60 -7.21 -18.79
CA THR A 425 -9.74 -8.66 -18.59
C THR A 425 -10.25 -8.97 -17.19
N GLU A 426 -10.79 -10.17 -16.95
CA GLU A 426 -11.23 -10.58 -15.59
C GLU A 426 -10.06 -10.53 -14.59
N LYS A 427 -8.88 -11.01 -14.99
CA LYS A 427 -7.66 -10.93 -14.16
C LYS A 427 -7.30 -9.50 -13.78
N LEU A 428 -7.34 -8.57 -14.75
CA LEU A 428 -7.06 -7.15 -14.45
C LEU A 428 -8.14 -6.56 -13.54
N ARG A 429 -9.42 -6.91 -13.75
CA ARG A 429 -10.53 -6.46 -12.91
C ARG A 429 -10.35 -6.89 -11.44
N GLU A 430 -9.97 -8.14 -11.21
CA GLU A 430 -9.68 -8.65 -9.87
C GLU A 430 -8.50 -7.92 -9.24
N SER A 431 -7.40 -7.76 -9.99
CA SER A 431 -6.20 -7.02 -9.54
C SER A 431 -6.52 -5.56 -9.18
N ILE A 432 -7.36 -4.86 -9.98
CA ILE A 432 -7.84 -3.50 -9.69
C ILE A 432 -8.60 -3.45 -8.36
N ILE A 433 -9.50 -4.41 -8.14
CA ILE A 433 -10.31 -4.46 -6.92
C ILE A 433 -9.42 -4.67 -5.68
N GLU A 434 -8.47 -5.61 -5.75
CA GLU A 434 -7.55 -5.89 -4.66
C GLU A 434 -6.63 -4.70 -4.38
N GLU A 435 -6.03 -4.10 -5.41
CA GLU A 435 -5.18 -2.91 -5.29
C GLU A 435 -5.93 -1.72 -4.68
N THR A 436 -7.18 -1.49 -5.14
CA THR A 436 -8.01 -0.41 -4.61
C THR A 436 -8.35 -0.65 -3.14
N LYS A 437 -8.74 -1.87 -2.75
CA LYS A 437 -9.04 -2.21 -1.36
C LYS A 437 -7.83 -2.04 -0.46
N ASP A 438 -6.67 -2.53 -0.88
CA ASP A 438 -5.44 -2.44 -0.10
C ASP A 438 -5.02 -0.99 0.14
N ASN A 439 -4.86 -0.21 -0.95
CA ASN A 439 -4.37 1.16 -0.83
C ASN A 439 -5.41 2.11 -0.22
N ALA A 440 -6.70 1.96 -0.55
CA ALA A 440 -7.75 2.75 0.11
C ALA A 440 -7.85 2.39 1.61
N GLY A 441 -7.74 1.12 1.98
CA GLY A 441 -7.70 0.68 3.37
C GLY A 441 -6.54 1.29 4.13
N ARG A 442 -5.34 1.29 3.53
CA ARG A 442 -4.12 1.85 4.12
C ARG A 442 -4.22 3.35 4.34
N LEU A 443 -4.76 4.11 3.36
CA LEU A 443 -4.65 5.58 3.31
C LEU A 443 -5.87 6.33 3.86
N ARG A 444 -7.03 5.70 3.97
CA ARG A 444 -8.31 6.36 4.27
C ARG A 444 -8.37 7.12 5.61
N HIS A 445 -7.44 6.86 6.53
CA HIS A 445 -7.42 7.50 7.86
C HIS A 445 -6.65 8.84 7.86
N HIS A 446 -5.82 9.11 6.84
CA HIS A 446 -5.03 10.32 6.77
C HIS A 446 -5.89 11.58 6.66
N ALA A 447 -5.60 12.56 7.52
CA ALA A 447 -6.26 13.86 7.52
C ALA A 447 -6.06 14.61 6.20
N SER A 448 -4.90 14.45 5.62
CA SER A 448 -4.48 15.07 4.35
C SER A 448 -5.21 14.50 3.14
N LEU A 449 -5.66 13.24 3.15
CA LEU A 449 -6.30 12.62 2.00
C LEU A 449 -7.60 13.35 1.64
N GLY A 450 -7.58 14.09 0.52
CA GLY A 450 -8.67 14.97 0.12
C GLY A 450 -9.53 14.45 -1.03
N LEU A 451 -8.93 13.75 -1.98
CA LEU A 451 -9.62 13.28 -3.17
C LEU A 451 -8.98 11.99 -3.68
N TRP A 452 -9.82 11.02 -4.03
CA TRP A 452 -9.45 9.88 -4.85
C TRP A 452 -9.79 10.19 -6.32
N CYS A 453 -8.79 10.13 -7.19
CA CYS A 453 -8.98 10.27 -8.63
C CYS A 453 -8.84 8.91 -9.31
N GLY A 454 -9.79 8.57 -10.17
CA GLY A 454 -9.85 7.25 -10.80
C GLY A 454 -8.65 6.92 -11.69
N ASN A 455 -8.09 7.94 -12.34
CA ASN A 455 -6.95 7.78 -13.27
C ASN A 455 -6.36 9.14 -13.67
N ASN A 456 -5.27 9.10 -14.44
CA ASN A 456 -4.75 10.25 -15.17
C ASN A 456 -4.92 10.07 -16.69
N GLU A 457 -5.76 10.89 -17.31
CA GLU A 457 -5.86 11.06 -18.77
C GLU A 457 -6.23 9.78 -19.58
N MET A 458 -6.89 8.80 -18.97
CA MET A 458 -7.31 7.60 -19.72
C MET A 458 -8.34 7.93 -20.80
N GLU A 459 -9.24 8.87 -20.55
CA GLU A 459 -10.24 9.33 -21.50
C GLU A 459 -9.57 9.99 -22.72
N SER A 460 -8.57 10.84 -22.50
CA SER A 460 -7.79 11.44 -23.58
C SER A 460 -7.01 10.39 -24.36
N ALA A 461 -6.43 9.40 -23.69
CA ALA A 461 -5.75 8.28 -24.32
C ALA A 461 -6.71 7.45 -25.20
N TRP A 462 -7.93 7.22 -24.71
CA TRP A 462 -8.98 6.53 -25.47
C TRP A 462 -9.37 7.31 -26.73
N ASP A 463 -9.65 8.60 -26.60
CA ASP A 463 -10.02 9.45 -27.73
C ASP A 463 -8.90 9.52 -28.79
N LEU A 464 -7.63 9.65 -28.35
CA LEU A 464 -6.49 9.64 -29.25
C LEU A 464 -6.30 8.29 -29.95
N SER A 465 -6.57 7.18 -29.30
CA SER A 465 -6.51 5.85 -29.92
C SER A 465 -7.57 5.67 -31.01
N LEU A 466 -8.76 6.26 -30.84
CA LEU A 466 -9.85 6.21 -31.84
C LEU A 466 -9.58 7.04 -33.09
N ILE A 467 -8.77 8.11 -33.01
CA ILE A 467 -8.39 8.93 -34.17
C ILE A 467 -7.58 8.13 -35.20
N HIS A 468 -6.91 7.07 -34.76
CA HIS A 468 -6.08 6.21 -35.62
C HIS A 468 -6.84 4.97 -36.14
N ILE A 469 -8.07 4.77 -35.73
CA ILE A 469 -8.98 3.74 -36.22
C ILE A 469 -9.89 4.26 -37.33
#